data_464f7bf879f928fc2e65a570c8294c79
#
_entry.id   464f7bf879f928fc2e65a570c8294c79
#
_cell.length_a   1.000
_cell.length_b   1.000
_cell.length_c   1.000
_cell.angle_alpha   90.00
_cell.angle_beta   90.00
_cell.angle_gamma   90.00
#
_symmetry.space_group_name_H-M   'P 1'
#
loop_
_entity.id
_entity.type
_entity.pdbx_description
1 polymer ?
#
loop_
_entity_poly.entity_id
_entity_poly.type
_entity_poly.pdbx_seq_one_letter_code
_entity_poly.pdbx_strand_id
1 'polypeptide(L)'
;MPVFARKYSMSCMACHSAFPRLNQFGEHFAANNMRLPNWRDDTLQTGDDRLALPASAPLAIRAQAYAQARRGKSIDPVTGNTEQSSSDFQSPYLVKLLSSAPLSEHITYYFYGIFAEKGTNGETVIEDAWFRHDDVFGSGVGMQLGQFQISDLMFARETRMTFQDFMVYRMAGITYDRGLLFDRGFGKFDFGLGVVNGNGIEENFNINSPGYRRPDKMFDNNSDKSIFGRIGAEIGPASLGVFGLAGEQTNATGPAGLDSGNRDTDKRIVGLDVSGDVQGKIYWYGQLLWNSWDGFLDKDTDYNWWGGFLGADYIHNDLWAFSALYNYADADDLSNTDTIYEGIDINTLSLTASYYFMRNVKGIAEVNIDFLGKDDQEGRYYTGHLTKEDYILFGFDAAF
;
A
#
# COMPACT_ATOMS: atom_id res chain seq x y z
N MET A 1 -3.15 -2.62 15.40
CA MET A 1 -4.62 -2.79 15.30
C MET A 1 -5.23 -2.80 16.70
N PRO A 2 -6.44 -2.23 16.91
CA PRO A 2 -7.15 -2.27 18.19
C PRO A 2 -7.37 -3.68 18.76
N VAL A 3 -7.50 -4.67 17.89
CA VAL A 3 -7.62 -6.07 18.31
C VAL A 3 -6.46 -6.53 19.19
N PHE A 4 -5.22 -6.14 18.88
CA PHE A 4 -4.05 -6.51 19.68
C PHE A 4 -4.00 -5.74 21.00
N ALA A 5 -4.43 -4.46 21.00
CA ALA A 5 -4.57 -3.69 22.23
C ALA A 5 -5.54 -4.36 23.21
N ARG A 6 -6.68 -4.88 22.71
CA ARG A 6 -7.64 -5.65 23.52
C ARG A 6 -7.07 -7.00 23.96
N LYS A 7 -6.49 -7.77 23.02
CA LYS A 7 -5.96 -9.11 23.29
C LYS A 7 -4.86 -9.09 24.37
N TYR A 8 -3.95 -8.14 24.26
CA TYR A 8 -2.77 -8.06 25.13
C TYR A 8 -2.88 -7.03 26.25
N SER A 9 -4.05 -6.37 26.39
CA SER A 9 -4.29 -5.30 27.37
C SER A 9 -3.23 -4.20 27.32
N MET A 10 -2.86 -3.77 26.11
CA MET A 10 -1.83 -2.77 25.86
C MET A 10 -2.40 -1.47 25.28
N SER A 11 -1.75 -0.36 25.59
CA SER A 11 -2.01 0.91 24.92
C SER A 11 -1.62 0.86 23.44
N CYS A 12 -2.30 1.61 22.58
CA CYS A 12 -1.89 1.82 21.19
C CYS A 12 -0.45 2.33 21.07
N MET A 13 0.02 3.13 22.05
CA MET A 13 1.39 3.66 22.09
C MET A 13 2.46 2.61 22.37
N ALA A 14 2.11 1.40 22.79
CA ALA A 14 3.08 0.32 22.90
C ALA A 14 3.66 -0.02 21.52
N CYS A 15 2.82 0.01 20.46
CA CYS A 15 3.22 -0.35 19.10
C CYS A 15 3.34 0.85 18.16
N HIS A 16 2.79 2.01 18.50
CA HIS A 16 2.75 3.18 17.63
C HIS A 16 3.45 4.38 18.28
N SER A 17 4.34 5.03 17.54
CA SER A 17 4.85 6.36 17.92
C SER A 17 3.74 7.40 17.84
N ALA A 18 2.98 7.33 16.76
CA ALA A 18 1.72 8.03 16.55
C ALA A 18 0.90 7.20 15.54
N PHE A 19 -0.35 6.83 15.86
CA PHE A 19 -1.20 6.05 14.94
C PHE A 19 -1.33 6.74 13.56
N PRO A 20 -1.06 6.05 12.42
CA PRO A 20 -0.77 4.63 12.29
C PRO A 20 0.72 4.24 12.30
N ARG A 21 1.68 5.20 12.38
CA ARG A 21 3.13 4.93 12.38
C ARG A 21 3.52 3.97 13.50
N LEU A 22 4.15 2.85 13.15
CA LEU A 22 4.72 1.91 14.12
C LEU A 22 6.00 2.50 14.74
N ASN A 23 6.25 2.16 15.99
CA ASN A 23 7.55 2.31 16.63
C ASN A 23 8.35 0.99 16.49
N GLN A 24 9.59 0.99 16.95
CA GLN A 24 10.46 -0.19 16.86
C GLN A 24 9.83 -1.46 17.47
N PHE A 25 9.14 -1.34 18.59
CA PHE A 25 8.45 -2.48 19.19
C PHE A 25 7.29 -2.95 18.32
N GLY A 26 6.53 -2.05 17.71
CA GLY A 26 5.42 -2.37 16.82
C GLY A 26 5.88 -3.07 15.54
N GLU A 27 6.99 -2.63 14.96
CA GLU A 27 7.62 -3.27 13.80
C GLU A 27 8.11 -4.67 14.15
N HIS A 28 8.81 -4.81 15.28
CA HIS A 28 9.27 -6.10 15.78
C HIS A 28 8.11 -7.05 16.10
N PHE A 29 7.02 -6.55 16.69
CA PHE A 29 5.82 -7.34 16.97
C PHE A 29 5.17 -7.84 15.68
N ALA A 30 5.07 -7.01 14.65
CA ALA A 30 4.54 -7.41 13.34
C ALA A 30 5.43 -8.48 12.69
N ALA A 31 6.75 -8.28 12.69
CA ALA A 31 7.72 -9.24 12.15
C ALA A 31 7.71 -10.58 12.88
N ASN A 32 7.43 -10.59 14.20
CA ASN A 32 7.31 -11.79 15.02
C ASN A 32 5.89 -12.40 15.01
N ASN A 33 5.26 -12.41 13.87
CA ASN A 33 3.97 -13.05 13.66
C ASN A 33 2.87 -12.55 14.61
N MET A 34 2.95 -11.26 14.99
CA MET A 34 2.00 -10.57 15.89
C MET A 34 1.84 -11.23 17.26
N ARG A 35 2.91 -11.80 17.76
CA ARG A 35 3.00 -12.46 19.07
C ARG A 35 3.99 -11.76 19.99
N LEU A 36 3.69 -11.79 21.28
CA LEU A 36 4.64 -11.40 22.31
C LEU A 36 5.59 -12.56 22.63
N PRO A 37 6.80 -12.30 23.15
CA PRO A 37 7.76 -13.36 23.51
C PRO A 37 7.22 -14.38 24.53
N ASN A 38 6.26 -13.97 25.36
CA ASN A 38 5.60 -14.81 26.36
C ASN A 38 4.18 -15.25 25.92
N TRP A 39 3.90 -15.22 24.62
CA TRP A 39 2.62 -15.65 24.09
C TRP A 39 2.32 -17.10 24.49
N ARG A 40 1.05 -17.35 24.80
CA ARG A 40 0.53 -18.68 25.06
C ARG A 40 -0.72 -18.87 24.21
N ASP A 41 -0.95 -20.12 23.83
CA ASP A 41 -2.16 -20.48 23.12
C ASP A 41 -3.38 -20.16 24.00
N ASP A 42 -4.27 -19.32 23.49
CA ASP A 42 -5.53 -18.92 24.10
C ASP A 42 -6.74 -19.33 23.24
N THR A 43 -6.55 -20.32 22.36
CA THR A 43 -7.66 -20.88 21.58
C THR A 43 -8.67 -21.59 22.49
N LEU A 44 -9.91 -21.62 22.03
CA LEU A 44 -10.98 -22.31 22.78
C LEU A 44 -10.69 -23.81 22.84
N GLN A 45 -10.72 -24.36 24.03
CA GLN A 45 -10.59 -25.80 24.26
C GLN A 45 -11.93 -26.49 23.98
N THR A 46 -12.09 -27.01 22.78
CA THR A 46 -13.32 -27.69 22.33
C THR A 46 -13.25 -29.21 22.44
N GLY A 47 -12.07 -29.74 22.83
CA GLY A 47 -11.80 -31.18 22.78
C GLY A 47 -11.34 -31.68 21.41
N ASP A 48 -11.14 -30.77 20.47
CA ASP A 48 -10.57 -31.03 19.14
C ASP A 48 -9.23 -30.30 19.00
N ASP A 49 -8.14 -31.01 19.09
CA ASP A 49 -6.76 -30.47 19.04
C ASP A 49 -6.40 -29.88 17.64
N ARG A 50 -7.24 -30.11 16.63
CA ARG A 50 -7.06 -29.58 15.29
C ARG A 50 -7.92 -28.35 15.00
N LEU A 51 -8.72 -27.92 15.95
CA LEU A 51 -9.60 -26.75 15.82
C LEU A 51 -9.00 -25.53 16.52
N ALA A 52 -8.50 -24.57 15.74
CA ALA A 52 -7.94 -23.32 16.25
C ALA A 52 -9.01 -22.21 16.19
N LEU A 53 -9.67 -21.95 17.29
CA LEU A 53 -10.66 -20.86 17.43
C LEU A 53 -10.15 -19.83 18.45
N PRO A 54 -9.93 -18.57 18.05
CA PRO A 54 -9.65 -17.50 19.01
C PRO A 54 -10.75 -17.37 20.06
N ALA A 55 -10.38 -17.21 21.32
CA ALA A 55 -11.33 -17.09 22.44
C ALA A 55 -12.29 -15.88 22.33
N SER A 56 -11.88 -14.85 21.58
CA SER A 56 -12.73 -13.70 21.25
C SER A 56 -12.60 -13.37 19.77
N ALA A 57 -13.65 -12.81 19.17
CA ALA A 57 -13.61 -12.36 17.77
C ALA A 57 -12.53 -11.28 17.59
N PRO A 58 -11.46 -11.56 16.83
CA PRO A 58 -10.34 -10.64 16.69
C PRO A 58 -10.62 -9.57 15.62
N LEU A 59 -11.64 -8.74 15.84
CA LEU A 59 -12.13 -7.74 14.91
C LEU A 59 -11.76 -6.32 15.35
N ALA A 60 -11.44 -5.48 14.38
CA ALA A 60 -11.29 -4.05 14.53
C ALA A 60 -11.91 -3.31 13.34
N ILE A 61 -12.39 -2.11 13.58
CA ILE A 61 -12.94 -1.22 12.56
C ILE A 61 -12.05 0.02 12.48
N ARG A 62 -11.75 0.47 11.26
CA ARG A 62 -11.17 1.79 11.00
C ARG A 62 -12.14 2.57 10.13
N ALA A 63 -12.49 3.77 10.53
CA ALA A 63 -13.37 4.66 9.80
C ALA A 63 -12.69 6.01 9.55
N GLN A 64 -12.85 6.51 8.34
CA GLN A 64 -12.30 7.79 7.90
C GLN A 64 -13.38 8.63 7.24
N ALA A 65 -13.36 9.93 7.52
CA ALA A 65 -14.27 10.90 6.95
C ALA A 65 -13.54 12.22 6.70
N TYR A 66 -13.74 12.83 5.53
CA TYR A 66 -13.02 14.02 5.11
C TYR A 66 -13.93 15.06 4.46
N ALA A 67 -13.49 16.32 4.57
CA ALA A 67 -13.89 17.43 3.72
C ALA A 67 -12.66 17.88 2.93
N GLN A 68 -12.81 18.09 1.63
CA GLN A 68 -11.72 18.44 0.73
C GLN A 68 -12.12 19.58 -0.18
N ALA A 69 -11.20 20.52 -0.40
CA ALA A 69 -11.27 21.49 -1.47
C ALA A 69 -10.11 21.26 -2.43
N ARG A 70 -10.39 21.09 -3.71
CA ARG A 70 -9.44 20.72 -4.75
C ARG A 70 -9.40 21.74 -5.86
N ARG A 71 -8.23 21.88 -6.48
CA ARG A 71 -8.01 22.69 -7.67
C ARG A 71 -7.18 21.89 -8.67
N GLY A 72 -7.75 21.60 -9.81
CA GLY A 72 -7.11 20.87 -10.91
C GLY A 72 -8.13 20.51 -11.96
N LYS A 73 -7.67 19.91 -13.02
CA LYS A 73 -8.49 19.34 -14.09
C LYS A 73 -8.16 17.86 -14.21
N SER A 74 -9.13 17.09 -14.57
CA SER A 74 -9.00 15.66 -14.76
C SER A 74 -9.74 15.20 -16.00
N ILE A 75 -9.33 14.10 -16.58
CA ILE A 75 -10.04 13.43 -17.66
C ILE A 75 -10.68 12.16 -17.11
N ASP A 76 -11.96 11.98 -17.31
CA ASP A 76 -12.64 10.72 -17.03
C ASP A 76 -12.08 9.64 -17.96
N PRO A 77 -11.47 8.56 -17.43
CA PRO A 77 -10.83 7.55 -18.27
C PRO A 77 -11.82 6.73 -19.12
N VAL A 78 -13.11 6.74 -18.77
CA VAL A 78 -14.15 6.00 -19.49
C VAL A 78 -14.76 6.84 -20.61
N THR A 79 -15.07 8.11 -20.31
CA THR A 79 -15.79 8.99 -21.23
C THR A 79 -14.90 9.93 -22.01
N GLY A 80 -13.64 10.12 -21.59
CA GLY A 80 -12.73 11.12 -22.15
C GLY A 80 -13.13 12.58 -21.82
N ASN A 81 -14.15 12.78 -20.99
CA ASN A 81 -14.61 14.11 -20.62
C ASN A 81 -13.72 14.75 -19.58
N THR A 82 -13.46 16.04 -19.74
CA THR A 82 -12.74 16.82 -18.72
C THR A 82 -13.64 17.12 -17.54
N GLU A 83 -13.22 16.73 -16.35
CA GLU A 83 -13.86 17.09 -15.10
C GLU A 83 -13.04 18.16 -14.37
N GLN A 84 -13.70 19.14 -13.81
CA GLN A 84 -13.05 20.13 -12.97
C GLN A 84 -13.18 19.73 -11.50
N SER A 85 -12.08 19.75 -10.77
CA SER A 85 -12.08 19.49 -9.35
C SER A 85 -12.89 20.50 -8.55
N SER A 86 -13.53 20.05 -7.49
CA SER A 86 -14.44 20.86 -6.67
C SER A 86 -14.24 20.56 -5.17
N SER A 87 -15.01 21.23 -4.33
CA SER A 87 -15.06 20.94 -2.89
C SER A 87 -16.09 19.86 -2.61
N ASP A 88 -15.77 18.95 -1.70
CA ASP A 88 -16.58 17.77 -1.44
C ASP A 88 -16.49 17.30 0.02
N PHE A 89 -17.58 16.70 0.51
CA PHE A 89 -17.64 15.95 1.76
C PHE A 89 -17.62 14.46 1.45
N GLN A 90 -16.65 13.77 2.01
CA GLN A 90 -16.51 12.33 1.85
C GLN A 90 -16.62 11.64 3.20
N SER A 91 -17.86 11.33 3.55
CA SER A 91 -18.19 10.70 4.81
C SER A 91 -19.28 9.62 4.60
N PRO A 92 -18.94 8.36 4.70
CA PRO A 92 -17.59 7.85 4.96
C PRO A 92 -16.67 8.00 3.74
N TYR A 93 -15.37 8.22 3.98
CA TYR A 93 -14.34 8.05 2.96
C TYR A 93 -13.95 6.59 2.83
N LEU A 94 -13.57 5.98 3.95
CA LEU A 94 -13.33 4.55 4.06
C LEU A 94 -13.93 4.00 5.37
N VAL A 95 -14.51 2.80 5.29
CA VAL A 95 -14.80 1.96 6.45
C VAL A 95 -14.13 0.61 6.21
N LYS A 96 -13.18 0.28 7.07
CA LYS A 96 -12.35 -0.92 6.95
C LYS A 96 -12.63 -1.89 8.10
N LEU A 97 -12.72 -3.17 7.79
CA LEU A 97 -12.73 -4.25 8.76
C LEU A 97 -11.38 -4.94 8.75
N LEU A 98 -10.80 -5.10 9.93
CA LEU A 98 -9.51 -5.74 10.12
C LEU A 98 -9.69 -6.92 11.07
N SER A 99 -9.07 -8.04 10.73
CA SER A 99 -9.02 -9.22 11.60
C SER A 99 -7.65 -9.84 11.54
N SER A 100 -7.09 -10.16 12.68
CA SER A 100 -5.84 -10.90 12.78
C SER A 100 -5.69 -11.53 14.15
N ALA A 101 -5.19 -12.75 14.18
CA ALA A 101 -4.82 -13.44 15.42
C ALA A 101 -3.81 -14.54 15.12
N PRO A 102 -2.90 -14.84 16.08
CA PRO A 102 -2.20 -16.12 16.07
C PRO A 102 -3.21 -17.26 16.24
N LEU A 103 -3.12 -18.26 15.38
CA LEU A 103 -3.90 -19.49 15.43
C LEU A 103 -3.15 -20.63 16.10
N SER A 104 -1.82 -20.56 16.11
CA SER A 104 -0.93 -21.50 16.79
C SER A 104 0.40 -20.82 17.10
N GLU A 105 1.35 -21.57 17.63
CA GLU A 105 2.70 -21.07 17.89
C GLU A 105 3.38 -20.47 16.66
N HIS A 106 3.10 -21.01 15.46
CA HIS A 106 3.75 -20.58 14.22
C HIS A 106 2.82 -20.00 13.18
N ILE A 107 1.50 -20.08 13.35
CA ILE A 107 0.56 -19.68 12.32
C ILE A 107 -0.24 -18.45 12.76
N THR A 108 -0.22 -17.42 11.91
CA THR A 108 -1.05 -16.23 12.04
C THR A 108 -1.78 -15.97 10.73
N TYR A 109 -2.95 -15.38 10.80
CA TYR A 109 -3.65 -14.84 9.64
C TYR A 109 -3.83 -13.34 9.77
N TYR A 110 -4.03 -12.70 8.63
CA TYR A 110 -4.38 -11.30 8.53
C TYR A 110 -5.44 -11.13 7.45
N PHE A 111 -6.46 -10.37 7.79
CA PHE A 111 -7.53 -9.98 6.88
C PHE A 111 -7.79 -8.50 7.00
N TYR A 112 -7.91 -7.83 5.87
CA TYR A 112 -8.17 -6.42 5.78
C TYR A 112 -9.05 -6.14 4.57
N GLY A 113 -10.29 -5.68 4.83
CA GLY A 113 -11.28 -5.41 3.81
C GLY A 113 -11.88 -4.02 3.95
N ILE A 114 -12.14 -3.36 2.83
CA ILE A 114 -12.84 -2.08 2.72
C ILE A 114 -14.31 -2.40 2.46
N PHE A 115 -15.21 -1.86 3.29
CA PHE A 115 -16.67 -2.05 3.18
C PHE A 115 -17.40 -0.82 2.68
N ALA A 116 -16.78 0.35 2.76
CA ALA A 116 -17.27 1.55 2.12
C ALA A 116 -16.08 2.35 1.66
N GLU A 117 -16.11 2.75 0.42
CA GLU A 117 -15.11 3.59 -0.20
C GLU A 117 -15.79 4.67 -1.01
N LYS A 118 -15.13 5.81 -1.11
CA LYS A 118 -15.51 6.91 -1.96
C LYS A 118 -15.78 6.43 -3.40
N GLY A 119 -16.98 6.70 -3.90
CA GLY A 119 -17.32 6.56 -5.32
C GLY A 119 -17.71 5.17 -5.80
N THR A 120 -17.62 4.12 -4.99
CA THR A 120 -17.91 2.75 -5.43
C THR A 120 -19.26 2.20 -4.95
N ASN A 121 -20.15 3.03 -4.45
CA ASN A 121 -21.51 2.66 -4.03
C ASN A 121 -21.59 1.44 -3.09
N GLY A 122 -20.57 1.24 -2.25
CA GLY A 122 -20.53 0.18 -1.26
C GLY A 122 -19.99 -1.17 -1.78
N GLU A 123 -19.23 -1.16 -2.84
CA GLU A 123 -18.44 -2.35 -3.21
C GLU A 123 -17.47 -2.71 -2.09
N THR A 124 -17.40 -4.00 -1.77
CA THR A 124 -16.46 -4.51 -0.78
C THR A 124 -15.17 -4.94 -1.47
N VAL A 125 -14.05 -4.39 -1.02
CA VAL A 125 -12.72 -4.72 -1.55
C VAL A 125 -11.91 -5.39 -0.45
N ILE A 126 -11.40 -6.60 -0.72
CA ILE A 126 -10.45 -7.26 0.18
C ILE A 126 -9.05 -6.86 -0.26
N GLU A 127 -8.35 -6.10 0.59
CA GLU A 127 -6.98 -5.65 0.32
C GLU A 127 -5.96 -6.70 0.74
N ASP A 128 -5.99 -7.13 2.01
CA ASP A 128 -5.13 -8.19 2.51
C ASP A 128 -5.94 -9.41 2.92
N ALA A 129 -5.49 -10.59 2.55
CA ALA A 129 -6.03 -11.87 3.00
C ALA A 129 -4.96 -12.94 2.90
N TRP A 130 -4.21 -13.15 4.00
CA TRP A 130 -3.10 -14.07 3.98
C TRP A 130 -2.95 -14.85 5.28
N PHE A 131 -2.27 -15.99 5.17
CA PHE A 131 -1.76 -16.79 6.28
C PHE A 131 -0.24 -16.75 6.28
N ARG A 132 0.35 -16.72 7.46
CA ARG A 132 1.80 -16.73 7.62
C ARG A 132 2.21 -17.80 8.62
N HIS A 133 3.20 -18.61 8.23
CA HIS A 133 3.98 -19.48 9.10
C HIS A 133 5.37 -18.85 9.31
N ASP A 134 5.79 -18.63 10.54
CA ASP A 134 7.03 -17.89 10.82
C ASP A 134 8.30 -18.75 10.92
N ASP A 135 8.16 -20.06 10.93
CA ASP A 135 9.30 -21.00 11.06
C ASP A 135 9.06 -22.29 10.29
N VAL A 136 9.12 -22.23 8.96
CA VAL A 136 8.85 -23.39 8.10
C VAL A 136 9.91 -24.48 8.35
N PHE A 137 9.46 -25.64 8.77
CA PHE A 137 10.30 -26.80 9.10
C PHE A 137 11.42 -26.54 10.13
N GLY A 138 11.27 -25.56 11.03
CA GLY A 138 12.30 -25.23 12.02
C GLY A 138 13.52 -24.53 11.40
N SER A 139 13.37 -23.94 10.23
CA SER A 139 14.47 -23.31 9.48
C SER A 139 14.71 -21.85 9.84
N GLY A 140 13.80 -21.21 10.58
CA GLY A 140 13.77 -19.77 10.82
C GLY A 140 13.35 -18.96 9.59
N VAL A 141 12.80 -19.62 8.55
CA VAL A 141 12.23 -18.96 7.37
C VAL A 141 10.73 -18.77 7.56
N GLY A 142 10.25 -17.55 7.43
CA GLY A 142 8.84 -17.23 7.35
C GLY A 142 8.29 -17.53 5.95
N MET A 143 7.03 -17.92 5.89
CA MET A 143 6.28 -18.12 4.63
C MET A 143 4.91 -17.47 4.76
N GLN A 144 4.57 -16.60 3.83
CA GLN A 144 3.27 -15.96 3.73
C GLN A 144 2.59 -16.35 2.42
N LEU A 145 1.35 -16.79 2.49
CA LEU A 145 0.54 -17.22 1.34
C LEU A 145 -0.79 -16.47 1.34
N GLY A 146 -1.15 -15.92 0.20
CA GLY A 146 -2.44 -15.25 0.01
C GLY A 146 -2.33 -13.97 -0.80
N GLN A 147 -3.19 -13.01 -0.50
CA GLN A 147 -3.19 -11.68 -1.10
C GLN A 147 -2.54 -10.69 -0.13
N PHE A 148 -1.53 -9.97 -0.61
CA PHE A 148 -0.73 -9.03 0.20
C PHE A 148 -0.14 -7.92 -0.66
N GLN A 149 0.39 -6.88 -0.04
CA GLN A 149 1.09 -5.80 -0.74
C GLN A 149 2.57 -6.16 -0.95
N ILE A 150 3.03 -6.19 -2.21
CA ILE A 150 4.45 -6.40 -2.55
C ILE A 150 5.31 -5.26 -1.97
N SER A 151 4.80 -4.03 -2.02
CA SER A 151 5.48 -2.83 -1.52
C SER A 151 5.74 -2.84 -0.01
N ASP A 152 5.04 -3.69 0.77
CA ASP A 152 5.25 -3.79 2.22
C ASP A 152 6.62 -4.35 2.60
N LEU A 153 7.32 -4.99 1.66
CA LEU A 153 8.74 -5.33 1.84
C LEU A 153 9.63 -4.10 2.00
N MET A 154 9.20 -2.93 1.53
CA MET A 154 9.91 -1.65 1.62
C MET A 154 9.22 -0.76 2.66
N PHE A 155 8.08 -0.18 2.29
CA PHE A 155 7.30 0.67 3.20
C PHE A 155 5.81 0.32 3.15
N ALA A 156 5.27 -0.06 4.30
CA ALA A 156 3.86 -0.38 4.44
C ALA A 156 3.00 0.90 4.25
N ARG A 157 2.17 0.90 3.21
CA ARG A 157 1.28 2.02 2.88
C ARG A 157 0.34 2.37 4.03
N GLU A 158 -0.14 1.39 4.76
CA GLU A 158 -1.09 1.57 5.87
C GLU A 158 -0.50 2.25 7.11
N THR A 159 0.83 2.34 7.20
CA THR A 159 1.52 3.02 8.31
C THR A 159 1.88 4.48 8.04
N ARG A 160 1.63 4.98 6.83
CA ARG A 160 1.90 6.39 6.49
C ARG A 160 1.02 7.35 7.28
N MET A 161 1.54 8.51 7.58
CA MET A 161 0.85 9.55 8.34
C MET A 161 0.04 10.51 7.47
N THR A 162 0.39 10.62 6.18
CA THR A 162 -0.26 11.47 5.18
C THR A 162 -1.53 10.83 4.63
N PHE A 163 -2.49 11.65 4.20
CA PHE A 163 -3.58 11.19 3.34
C PHE A 163 -3.05 10.82 1.95
N GLN A 164 -2.16 11.66 1.40
CA GLN A 164 -1.48 11.37 0.13
C GLN A 164 -0.71 10.04 0.21
N ASP A 165 -0.86 9.24 -0.84
CA ASP A 165 -0.26 7.91 -0.94
C ASP A 165 1.19 7.95 -1.47
N PHE A 166 1.88 6.82 -1.37
CA PHE A 166 3.12 6.52 -2.08
C PHE A 166 2.79 6.22 -3.54
N MET A 167 2.67 7.29 -4.35
CA MET A 167 2.08 7.22 -5.69
C MET A 167 2.83 6.25 -6.61
N VAL A 168 4.15 6.19 -6.50
CA VAL A 168 5.00 5.31 -7.33
C VAL A 168 4.70 3.82 -7.14
N TYR A 169 4.19 3.39 -5.99
CA TYR A 169 3.82 1.99 -5.77
C TYR A 169 2.60 1.58 -6.59
N ARG A 170 1.63 2.47 -6.68
CA ARG A 170 0.46 2.26 -7.53
C ARG A 170 0.84 2.32 -9.00
N MET A 171 1.65 3.31 -9.39
CA MET A 171 2.16 3.45 -10.75
C MET A 171 2.94 2.21 -11.18
N ALA A 172 3.77 1.65 -10.30
CA ALA A 172 4.52 0.42 -10.56
C ALA A 172 3.67 -0.85 -10.53
N GLY A 173 2.42 -0.79 -10.07
CA GLY A 173 1.58 -1.98 -9.91
C GLY A 173 2.16 -3.00 -8.93
N ILE A 174 2.79 -2.53 -7.85
CA ILE A 174 3.36 -3.38 -6.78
C ILE A 174 2.60 -3.24 -5.46
N THR A 175 1.36 -2.84 -5.52
CA THR A 175 0.47 -2.83 -4.38
C THR A 175 0.01 -4.27 -4.05
N TYR A 176 -1.27 -4.57 -4.18
CA TYR A 176 -1.82 -5.89 -3.85
C TYR A 176 -1.65 -6.87 -4.99
N ASP A 177 -1.22 -8.08 -4.65
CA ASP A 177 -1.19 -9.22 -5.55
C ASP A 177 -1.38 -10.53 -4.76
N ARG A 178 -1.55 -11.64 -5.45
CA ARG A 178 -1.74 -12.97 -4.87
C ARG A 178 -0.54 -13.85 -5.14
N GLY A 179 -0.03 -14.45 -4.07
CA GLY A 179 1.15 -15.29 -4.23
C GLY A 179 1.72 -15.81 -2.93
N LEU A 180 3.00 -16.05 -2.99
CA LEU A 180 3.80 -16.64 -1.93
C LEU A 180 5.03 -15.78 -1.68
N LEU A 181 5.31 -15.49 -0.42
CA LEU A 181 6.49 -14.76 0.04
C LEU A 181 7.22 -15.58 1.10
N PHE A 182 8.51 -15.72 0.94
CA PHE A 182 9.44 -16.20 1.96
C PHE A 182 10.28 -15.06 2.49
N ASP A 183 10.49 -15.01 3.79
CA ASP A 183 11.33 -14.01 4.42
C ASP A 183 12.18 -14.59 5.56
N ARG A 184 13.29 -13.91 5.83
CA ARG A 184 14.18 -14.25 6.95
C ARG A 184 15.03 -13.06 7.34
N GLY A 185 15.13 -12.83 8.66
CA GLY A 185 16.16 -11.98 9.24
C GLY A 185 17.42 -12.78 9.59
N PHE A 186 18.58 -12.22 9.32
CA PHE A 186 19.86 -12.80 9.71
C PHE A 186 20.85 -11.72 10.15
N GLY A 187 21.04 -11.57 11.44
CA GLY A 187 21.88 -10.53 12.01
C GLY A 187 21.35 -9.13 11.70
N LYS A 188 22.10 -8.38 10.89
CA LYS A 188 21.71 -7.05 10.42
C LYS A 188 21.02 -7.05 9.06
N PHE A 189 20.82 -8.21 8.48
CA PHE A 189 20.24 -8.35 7.15
C PHE A 189 18.82 -8.91 7.24
N ASP A 190 17.97 -8.47 6.36
CA ASP A 190 16.66 -9.02 6.08
C ASP A 190 16.55 -9.40 4.60
N PHE A 191 15.86 -10.48 4.32
CA PHE A 191 15.66 -11.03 2.99
C PHE A 191 14.19 -11.34 2.79
N GLY A 192 13.65 -10.94 1.66
CA GLY A 192 12.35 -11.36 1.17
C GLY A 192 12.46 -11.84 -0.27
N LEU A 193 11.81 -12.95 -0.59
CA LEU A 193 11.72 -13.48 -1.95
C LEU A 193 10.32 -14.05 -2.16
N GLY A 194 9.64 -13.63 -3.23
CA GLY A 194 8.30 -14.07 -3.50
C GLY A 194 7.99 -14.27 -4.97
N VAL A 195 6.83 -14.87 -5.20
CA VAL A 195 6.22 -15.06 -6.52
C VAL A 195 4.75 -14.69 -6.42
N VAL A 196 4.28 -13.92 -7.40
CA VAL A 196 2.88 -13.45 -7.51
C VAL A 196 2.36 -13.64 -8.92
N ASN A 197 1.05 -13.45 -9.09
CA ASN A 197 0.43 -13.53 -10.41
C ASN A 197 0.94 -12.47 -11.39
N GLY A 198 1.22 -11.24 -10.93
CA GLY A 198 1.76 -10.18 -11.78
C GLY A 198 0.73 -9.13 -12.21
N ASN A 199 -0.57 -9.47 -12.18
CA ASN A 199 -1.66 -8.57 -12.59
C ASN A 199 -2.32 -7.82 -11.44
N GLY A 200 -1.76 -7.88 -10.23
CA GLY A 200 -2.41 -7.37 -9.05
C GLY A 200 -3.57 -8.27 -8.63
N ILE A 201 -4.65 -7.68 -8.20
CA ILE A 201 -5.86 -8.40 -7.77
C ILE A 201 -6.98 -8.41 -8.82
N GLU A 202 -6.70 -7.88 -9.99
CA GLU A 202 -7.57 -7.92 -11.17
C GLU A 202 -7.16 -9.03 -12.14
N GLU A 203 -7.96 -9.26 -13.13
CA GLU A 203 -7.66 -10.15 -14.26
C GLU A 203 -6.56 -9.55 -15.14
N ASN A 204 -6.63 -8.24 -15.37
CA ASN A 204 -5.67 -7.48 -16.14
C ASN A 204 -5.11 -6.34 -15.29
N PHE A 205 -3.85 -6.01 -15.51
CA PHE A 205 -3.27 -4.84 -14.87
C PHE A 205 -4.00 -3.56 -15.30
N ASN A 206 -4.43 -2.78 -14.33
CA ASN A 206 -5.03 -1.48 -14.55
C ASN A 206 -4.32 -0.43 -13.70
N ILE A 207 -3.64 0.49 -14.36
CA ILE A 207 -2.87 1.54 -13.71
C ILE A 207 -3.74 2.49 -12.87
N ASN A 208 -5.01 2.64 -13.23
CA ASN A 208 -5.93 3.55 -12.56
C ASN A 208 -6.65 2.92 -11.37
N SER A 209 -6.81 1.62 -11.38
CA SER A 209 -7.52 0.90 -10.33
C SER A 209 -6.98 -0.52 -10.22
N PRO A 210 -6.40 -0.90 -9.10
CA PRO A 210 -6.13 -2.30 -8.80
C PRO A 210 -7.43 -2.98 -8.35
N GLY A 211 -8.50 -2.83 -9.12
CA GLY A 211 -9.83 -3.24 -8.74
C GLY A 211 -10.13 -4.72 -8.91
N TYR A 212 -11.35 -5.06 -8.73
CA TYR A 212 -11.86 -6.40 -8.56
C TYR A 212 -12.82 -6.77 -9.66
N ARG A 213 -12.39 -7.20 -10.78
CA ARG A 213 -13.30 -7.96 -11.65
C ARG A 213 -12.65 -9.27 -12.03
N ARG A 214 -12.88 -10.28 -11.21
CA ARG A 214 -12.57 -11.62 -11.62
C ARG A 214 -13.82 -12.23 -12.24
N PRO A 215 -13.70 -12.75 -13.44
CA PRO A 215 -14.71 -13.64 -13.97
C PRO A 215 -14.75 -14.90 -13.09
N ASP A 216 -15.69 -15.70 -13.27
CA ASP A 216 -16.20 -16.86 -12.60
C ASP A 216 -15.24 -17.81 -11.84
N LYS A 217 -13.92 -17.77 -12.04
CA LYS A 217 -13.01 -18.81 -11.53
C LYS A 217 -12.03 -18.40 -10.44
N MET A 218 -11.88 -17.11 -10.17
CA MET A 218 -10.96 -16.57 -9.15
C MET A 218 -9.47 -16.92 -9.33
N PHE A 219 -9.08 -17.50 -10.46
CA PHE A 219 -7.71 -17.75 -10.83
C PHE A 219 -7.22 -16.71 -11.83
N ASP A 220 -5.91 -16.60 -11.96
CA ASP A 220 -5.25 -15.79 -12.96
C ASP A 220 -5.63 -16.24 -14.38
N ASN A 221 -5.65 -15.31 -15.33
CA ASN A 221 -6.05 -15.56 -16.71
C ASN A 221 -4.90 -16.02 -17.60
N ASN A 222 -3.66 -15.98 -17.10
CA ASN A 222 -2.47 -16.46 -17.79
C ASN A 222 -1.64 -17.44 -16.93
N SER A 223 -0.56 -17.98 -17.48
CA SER A 223 0.36 -18.88 -16.78
C SER A 223 1.57 -18.16 -16.18
N ASP A 224 1.78 -16.91 -16.58
CA ASP A 224 2.98 -16.17 -16.25
C ASP A 224 2.95 -15.62 -14.84
N LYS A 225 4.10 -15.46 -14.25
CA LYS A 225 4.25 -15.04 -12.86
C LYS A 225 5.37 -14.01 -12.74
N SER A 226 5.21 -13.12 -11.78
CA SER A 226 6.25 -12.18 -11.40
C SER A 226 7.00 -12.68 -10.18
N ILE A 227 8.32 -12.64 -10.25
CA ILE A 227 9.23 -12.93 -9.12
C ILE A 227 9.72 -11.60 -8.58
N PHE A 228 9.70 -11.44 -7.27
CA PHE A 228 10.15 -10.24 -6.61
C PHE A 228 10.97 -10.56 -5.36
N GLY A 229 11.80 -9.62 -4.95
CA GLY A 229 12.54 -9.78 -3.70
C GLY A 229 13.18 -8.49 -3.23
N ARG A 230 13.56 -8.49 -1.96
CA ARG A 230 14.29 -7.41 -1.31
C ARG A 230 15.38 -7.97 -0.43
N ILE A 231 16.50 -7.26 -0.40
CA ILE A 231 17.58 -7.44 0.57
C ILE A 231 17.74 -6.13 1.32
N GLY A 232 17.59 -6.18 2.63
CA GLY A 232 17.77 -5.03 3.51
C GLY A 232 18.97 -5.21 4.44
N ALA A 233 19.50 -4.10 4.94
CA ALA A 233 20.57 -4.06 5.92
C ALA A 233 20.42 -2.89 6.89
N GLU A 234 20.61 -3.16 8.18
CA GLU A 234 20.71 -2.13 9.21
C GLU A 234 22.15 -1.59 9.31
N ILE A 235 22.33 -0.30 9.07
CA ILE A 235 23.61 0.40 9.11
C ILE A 235 23.53 1.57 10.09
N GLY A 236 23.92 1.32 11.34
CA GLY A 236 23.78 2.30 12.43
C GLY A 236 22.31 2.64 12.68
N PRO A 237 21.89 3.90 12.62
CA PRO A 237 20.50 4.30 12.82
C PRO A 237 19.64 4.22 11.53
N ALA A 238 20.20 3.76 10.43
CA ALA A 238 19.53 3.70 9.14
C ALA A 238 19.32 2.24 8.69
N SER A 239 18.24 2.00 7.96
CA SER A 239 17.98 0.80 7.18
C SER A 239 18.11 1.13 5.70
N LEU A 240 18.78 0.29 4.93
CA LEU A 240 18.94 0.41 3.49
C LEU A 240 18.44 -0.88 2.84
N GLY A 241 17.78 -0.77 1.69
CA GLY A 241 17.29 -1.92 0.96
C GLY A 241 17.46 -1.79 -0.55
N VAL A 242 17.55 -2.95 -1.18
CA VAL A 242 17.51 -3.11 -2.64
C VAL A 242 16.36 -4.05 -2.97
N PHE A 243 15.48 -3.59 -3.85
CA PHE A 243 14.30 -4.32 -4.32
C PHE A 243 14.44 -4.66 -5.81
N GLY A 244 13.90 -5.77 -6.22
CA GLY A 244 13.77 -6.16 -7.62
C GLY A 244 12.47 -6.91 -7.88
N LEU A 245 11.90 -6.71 -9.06
CA LEU A 245 10.78 -7.48 -9.58
C LEU A 245 11.00 -7.73 -11.08
N ALA A 246 10.70 -8.94 -11.53
CA ALA A 246 10.68 -9.28 -12.94
C ALA A 246 9.55 -10.29 -13.21
N GLY A 247 8.83 -10.09 -14.29
CA GLY A 247 7.75 -10.97 -14.71
C GLY A 247 6.92 -10.37 -15.80
N GLU A 248 5.78 -10.96 -16.05
CA GLU A 248 4.84 -10.54 -17.07
C GLU A 248 3.54 -10.07 -16.43
N GLN A 249 2.92 -9.07 -17.00
CA GLN A 249 1.58 -8.60 -16.66
C GLN A 249 0.72 -8.54 -17.92
N THR A 250 -0.56 -8.85 -17.79
CA THR A 250 -1.53 -8.67 -18.87
C THR A 250 -2.18 -7.31 -18.72
N ASN A 251 -1.91 -6.39 -19.63
CA ASN A 251 -2.49 -5.05 -19.58
C ASN A 251 -3.94 -5.07 -20.03
N ALA A 252 -4.79 -4.36 -19.30
CA ALA A 252 -6.13 -4.07 -19.77
C ALA A 252 -6.06 -3.17 -21.01
N THR A 253 -6.83 -3.52 -22.02
CA THR A 253 -7.08 -2.61 -23.14
C THR A 253 -7.93 -1.46 -22.62
N GLY A 254 -7.26 -0.33 -22.40
CA GLY A 254 -7.91 0.86 -21.89
C GLY A 254 -8.82 1.52 -22.91
N PRO A 255 -9.74 2.35 -22.45
CA PRO A 255 -10.41 3.32 -23.31
C PRO A 255 -9.36 4.25 -23.93
N ALA A 256 -9.65 4.76 -25.13
CA ALA A 256 -8.86 5.75 -25.83
C ALA A 256 -7.43 5.33 -26.25
N GLY A 257 -7.34 4.59 -27.31
CA GLY A 257 -6.11 4.44 -28.11
C GLY A 257 -5.22 3.27 -27.79
N LEU A 258 -5.51 2.46 -26.78
CA LEU A 258 -4.86 1.17 -26.62
C LEU A 258 -5.45 0.17 -27.62
N ASP A 259 -4.60 -0.70 -28.16
CA ASP A 259 -5.07 -1.78 -29.04
C ASP A 259 -6.23 -2.55 -28.42
N SER A 260 -7.18 -2.96 -29.23
CA SER A 260 -8.29 -3.79 -28.79
C SER A 260 -7.82 -5.20 -28.49
N GLY A 261 -7.67 -5.56 -27.25
CA GLY A 261 -7.26 -6.89 -26.78
C GLY A 261 -6.33 -6.81 -25.57
N ASN A 262 -6.23 -7.89 -24.80
CA ASN A 262 -5.26 -8.00 -23.75
C ASN A 262 -3.86 -8.14 -24.35
N ARG A 263 -2.89 -7.50 -23.71
CA ARG A 263 -1.50 -7.57 -24.13
C ARG A 263 -0.64 -7.95 -22.92
N ASP A 264 0.18 -8.94 -23.12
CA ASP A 264 1.20 -9.34 -22.16
C ASP A 264 2.42 -8.43 -22.32
N THR A 265 2.95 -7.98 -21.20
CA THR A 265 4.04 -7.01 -21.11
C THR A 265 5.07 -7.52 -20.11
N ASP A 266 6.30 -7.67 -20.57
CA ASP A 266 7.44 -7.90 -19.66
C ASP A 266 7.65 -6.69 -18.78
N LYS A 267 7.69 -6.91 -17.48
CA LYS A 267 7.83 -5.87 -16.47
C LYS A 267 9.07 -6.10 -15.63
N ARG A 268 9.90 -5.08 -15.51
CA ARG A 268 11.10 -5.09 -14.67
C ARG A 268 11.14 -3.85 -13.79
N ILE A 269 11.41 -4.07 -12.52
CA ILE A 269 11.52 -2.99 -11.52
C ILE A 269 12.79 -3.21 -10.72
N VAL A 270 13.54 -2.13 -10.52
CA VAL A 270 14.65 -2.07 -9.57
C VAL A 270 14.39 -0.93 -8.59
N GLY A 271 14.57 -1.18 -7.30
CA GLY A 271 14.29 -0.21 -6.24
C GLY A 271 15.42 -0.07 -5.24
N LEU A 272 15.56 1.14 -4.71
CA LEU A 272 16.40 1.43 -3.54
C LEU A 272 15.53 2.09 -2.48
N ASP A 273 15.66 1.63 -1.26
CA ASP A 273 14.94 2.21 -0.11
C ASP A 273 15.89 2.54 1.03
N VAL A 274 15.55 3.57 1.78
CA VAL A 274 16.29 4.02 2.95
C VAL A 274 15.32 4.55 3.99
N SER A 275 15.57 4.24 5.25
CA SER A 275 14.82 4.82 6.37
C SER A 275 15.69 4.96 7.61
N GLY A 276 15.22 5.77 8.55
CA GLY A 276 15.87 5.90 9.84
C GLY A 276 14.97 6.58 10.85
N ASP A 277 15.30 6.35 12.11
CA ASP A 277 14.62 6.96 13.25
C ASP A 277 15.62 7.77 14.09
N VAL A 278 15.22 8.96 14.49
CA VAL A 278 15.99 9.81 15.38
C VAL A 278 15.26 9.92 16.71
N GLN A 279 15.69 9.14 17.67
CA GLN A 279 15.22 9.16 19.07
C GLN A 279 13.71 8.92 19.24
N GLY A 280 13.07 8.19 18.32
CA GLY A 280 11.63 7.94 18.32
C GLY A 280 10.77 9.17 18.04
N LYS A 281 11.40 10.29 17.61
CA LYS A 281 10.71 11.56 17.34
C LYS A 281 10.63 11.91 15.87
N ILE A 282 11.65 11.59 15.10
CA ILE A 282 11.67 11.86 13.67
C ILE A 282 11.95 10.54 12.96
N TYR A 283 10.97 10.10 12.21
CA TYR A 283 11.13 8.99 11.27
C TYR A 283 11.21 9.56 9.86
N TRP A 284 12.29 9.26 9.15
CA TRP A 284 12.48 9.67 7.77
C TRP A 284 12.66 8.46 6.87
N TYR A 285 12.22 8.57 5.64
CA TYR A 285 12.22 7.46 4.70
C TYR A 285 12.25 7.96 3.25
N GLY A 286 12.79 7.14 2.37
CA GLY A 286 12.87 7.43 0.96
C GLY A 286 12.92 6.17 0.13
N GLN A 287 12.34 6.25 -1.06
CA GLN A 287 12.27 5.19 -2.05
C GLN A 287 12.61 5.76 -3.42
N LEU A 288 13.32 4.97 -4.22
CA LEU A 288 13.54 5.23 -5.64
C LEU A 288 13.27 3.93 -6.42
N LEU A 289 12.51 4.03 -7.51
CA LEU A 289 12.16 2.92 -8.40
C LEU A 289 12.52 3.27 -9.85
N TRP A 290 13.09 2.32 -10.56
CA TRP A 290 13.22 2.32 -12.02
C TRP A 290 12.37 1.20 -12.58
N ASN A 291 11.56 1.54 -13.58
CA ASN A 291 10.62 0.64 -14.22
C ASN A 291 10.89 0.59 -15.73
N SER A 292 10.79 -0.61 -16.28
CA SER A 292 10.81 -0.86 -17.71
C SER A 292 9.72 -1.87 -18.05
N TRP A 293 8.82 -1.49 -18.94
CA TRP A 293 7.69 -2.28 -19.40
C TRP A 293 7.79 -2.47 -20.92
N ASP A 294 8.23 -3.62 -21.35
CA ASP A 294 8.50 -3.92 -22.74
C ASP A 294 7.18 -4.24 -23.47
N GLY A 295 6.90 -3.54 -24.56
CA GLY A 295 5.67 -3.76 -25.34
C GLY A 295 4.37 -3.33 -24.66
N PHE A 296 4.40 -2.25 -23.87
CA PHE A 296 3.26 -1.84 -23.02
C PHE A 296 2.02 -1.42 -23.81
N LEU A 297 2.16 -0.53 -24.78
CA LEU A 297 1.04 -0.02 -25.60
C LEU A 297 0.88 -0.82 -26.88
N ASP A 298 1.98 -1.15 -27.52
CA ASP A 298 2.07 -2.03 -28.68
C ASP A 298 3.37 -2.87 -28.56
N LYS A 299 3.51 -3.88 -29.40
CA LYS A 299 4.64 -4.81 -29.31
C LYS A 299 6.02 -4.17 -29.55
N ASP A 300 6.05 -2.97 -30.10
CA ASP A 300 7.26 -2.28 -30.52
C ASP A 300 7.52 -1.03 -29.63
N THR A 301 6.66 -0.72 -28.63
CA THR A 301 6.75 0.47 -27.78
C THR A 301 6.96 0.07 -26.31
N ASP A 302 8.16 0.31 -25.83
CA ASP A 302 8.49 0.18 -24.42
C ASP A 302 8.07 1.43 -23.65
N TYR A 303 7.76 1.25 -22.38
CA TYR A 303 7.42 2.34 -21.47
C TYR A 303 8.33 2.31 -20.25
N ASN A 304 9.17 3.33 -20.14
CA ASN A 304 10.13 3.46 -19.06
C ASN A 304 9.79 4.65 -18.19
N TRP A 305 9.99 4.50 -16.91
CA TRP A 305 9.86 5.60 -15.98
C TRP A 305 10.70 5.36 -14.72
N TRP A 306 11.05 6.43 -14.07
CA TRP A 306 11.65 6.38 -12.76
C TRP A 306 10.92 7.34 -11.81
N GLY A 307 10.93 7.01 -10.53
CA GLY A 307 10.26 7.85 -9.56
C GLY A 307 10.48 7.33 -8.16
N GLY A 308 10.01 8.11 -7.20
CA GLY A 308 10.18 7.78 -5.81
C GLY A 308 9.44 8.73 -4.91
N PHE A 309 9.73 8.62 -3.63
CA PHE A 309 9.25 9.54 -2.62
C PHE A 309 10.30 9.77 -1.53
N LEU A 310 10.19 10.91 -0.88
CA LEU A 310 10.87 11.24 0.37
C LEU A 310 9.82 11.65 1.38
N GLY A 311 9.91 11.12 2.58
CA GLY A 311 8.98 11.45 3.67
C GLY A 311 9.68 11.62 5.00
N ALA A 312 9.04 12.40 5.87
CA ALA A 312 9.43 12.55 7.26
C ALA A 312 8.21 12.74 8.14
N ASP A 313 8.18 12.01 9.25
CA ASP A 313 7.16 12.14 10.30
C ASP A 313 7.83 12.69 11.56
N TYR A 314 7.31 13.77 12.10
CA TYR A 314 7.78 14.39 13.34
C TYR A 314 6.73 14.26 14.45
N ILE A 315 7.06 13.51 15.47
CA ILE A 315 6.23 13.34 16.66
C ILE A 315 6.58 14.45 17.66
N HIS A 316 5.79 15.52 17.64
CA HIS A 316 6.04 16.68 18.51
C HIS A 316 5.79 16.35 19.97
N ASN A 317 4.63 15.77 20.25
CA ASN A 317 4.21 15.30 21.58
C ASN A 317 3.07 14.28 21.45
N ASP A 318 2.48 13.91 22.58
CA ASP A 318 1.37 12.95 22.66
C ASP A 318 0.10 13.35 21.92
N LEU A 319 -0.05 14.62 21.55
CA LEU A 319 -1.24 15.16 20.90
C LEU A 319 -0.99 15.55 19.44
N TRP A 320 0.23 15.91 19.07
CA TRP A 320 0.56 16.43 17.75
C TRP A 320 1.64 15.64 17.03
N ALA A 321 1.37 15.32 15.79
CA ALA A 321 2.36 14.83 14.84
C ALA A 321 2.23 15.60 13.53
N PHE A 322 3.36 15.76 12.85
CA PHE A 322 3.46 16.44 11.56
C PHE A 322 4.17 15.53 10.57
N SER A 323 3.74 15.58 9.32
CA SER A 323 4.34 14.76 8.28
C SER A 323 4.53 15.56 7.00
N ALA A 324 5.57 15.25 6.27
CA ALA A 324 5.82 15.75 4.93
C ALA A 324 6.08 14.56 4.01
N LEU A 325 5.50 14.58 2.82
CA LEU A 325 5.71 13.57 1.79
C LEU A 325 5.88 14.25 0.44
N TYR A 326 7.02 14.03 -0.19
CA TYR A 326 7.29 14.45 -1.56
C TYR A 326 7.27 13.24 -2.47
N ASN A 327 6.41 13.24 -3.49
CA ASN A 327 6.37 12.23 -4.54
C ASN A 327 6.90 12.84 -5.84
N TYR A 328 7.71 12.07 -6.55
CA TYR A 328 8.23 12.42 -7.86
C TYR A 328 8.20 11.20 -8.79
N ALA A 329 7.83 11.41 -10.03
CA ALA A 329 8.04 10.47 -11.12
C ALA A 329 8.20 11.23 -12.44
N ASP A 330 8.99 10.65 -13.32
CA ASP A 330 9.30 11.13 -14.66
C ASP A 330 9.18 9.92 -15.59
N ALA A 331 8.29 10.00 -16.54
CA ALA A 331 7.91 8.89 -17.43
C ALA A 331 8.18 9.24 -18.89
N ASP A 332 8.42 8.22 -19.70
CA ASP A 332 8.52 8.37 -21.15
C ASP A 332 7.26 9.02 -21.71
N ASP A 333 7.48 9.92 -22.65
CA ASP A 333 6.42 10.65 -23.33
C ASP A 333 5.73 9.73 -24.37
N LEU A 334 4.44 9.52 -24.19
CA LEU A 334 3.63 8.70 -25.11
C LEU A 334 2.82 9.55 -26.10
N SER A 335 3.35 10.69 -26.49
CA SER A 335 2.70 11.75 -27.28
C SER A 335 2.10 11.31 -28.61
N ASN A 336 2.46 10.14 -29.14
CA ASN A 336 1.96 9.65 -30.40
C ASN A 336 0.82 8.64 -30.26
N THR A 337 0.31 8.42 -29.07
CA THR A 337 -0.60 7.31 -28.76
C THR A 337 -2.03 7.74 -28.46
N ASP A 338 -2.33 9.04 -28.34
CA ASP A 338 -3.63 9.57 -27.92
C ASP A 338 -4.20 8.88 -26.66
N THR A 339 -3.31 8.48 -25.74
CA THR A 339 -3.69 7.76 -24.52
C THR A 339 -3.63 8.63 -23.28
N ILE A 340 -4.34 8.22 -22.23
CA ILE A 340 -4.27 8.86 -20.91
C ILE A 340 -2.89 8.72 -20.24
N TYR A 341 -2.02 7.89 -20.79
CA TYR A 341 -0.66 7.66 -20.28
C TYR A 341 0.37 8.63 -20.83
N GLU A 342 -0.01 9.45 -21.80
CA GLU A 342 0.85 10.49 -22.32
C GLU A 342 1.28 11.46 -21.21
N GLY A 343 2.57 11.59 -20.96
CA GLY A 343 3.13 12.49 -19.98
C GLY A 343 2.67 12.26 -18.54
N ILE A 344 2.59 11.02 -18.09
CA ILE A 344 2.27 10.70 -16.68
C ILE A 344 3.45 11.03 -15.78
N ASP A 345 3.47 12.24 -15.27
CA ASP A 345 4.46 12.71 -14.34
C ASP A 345 3.86 12.99 -12.96
N ILE A 346 4.71 12.91 -11.95
CA ILE A 346 4.35 13.25 -10.57
C ILE A 346 5.36 14.25 -10.04
N ASN A 347 4.88 15.31 -9.40
CA ASN A 347 5.71 16.25 -8.68
C ASN A 347 4.88 16.93 -7.60
N THR A 348 4.71 16.27 -6.45
CA THR A 348 3.80 16.72 -5.39
C THR A 348 4.47 16.78 -4.04
N LEU A 349 4.07 17.76 -3.23
CA LEU A 349 4.43 17.88 -1.82
C LEU A 349 3.18 17.94 -0.96
N SER A 350 3.06 16.99 -0.05
CA SER A 350 1.99 16.94 0.96
C SER A 350 2.53 17.29 2.33
N LEU A 351 1.85 18.18 3.04
CA LEU A 351 2.15 18.56 4.42
C LEU A 351 0.93 18.27 5.29
N THR A 352 1.13 17.46 6.31
CA THR A 352 0.05 16.94 7.16
C THR A 352 0.29 17.34 8.61
N ALA A 353 -0.78 17.79 9.29
CA ALA A 353 -0.84 17.93 10.72
C ALA A 353 -1.90 16.98 11.28
N SER A 354 -1.55 16.18 12.27
CA SER A 354 -2.44 15.27 12.97
C SER A 354 -2.59 15.68 14.43
N TYR A 355 -3.83 15.76 14.92
CA TYR A 355 -4.15 16.01 16.32
C TYR A 355 -4.89 14.82 16.92
N TYR A 356 -4.37 14.25 17.98
CA TYR A 356 -4.91 13.06 18.65
C TYR A 356 -5.85 13.44 19.78
N PHE A 357 -7.15 13.40 19.53
CA PHE A 357 -8.19 13.57 20.56
C PHE A 357 -8.15 12.42 21.57
N MET A 358 -7.89 11.22 21.04
CA MET A 358 -7.65 9.97 21.77
C MET A 358 -6.55 9.20 21.05
N ARG A 359 -5.98 8.19 21.68
CA ARG A 359 -4.92 7.38 21.06
C ARG A 359 -5.34 6.66 19.78
N ASN A 360 -6.62 6.48 19.59
CA ASN A 360 -7.24 5.80 18.44
C ASN A 360 -8.16 6.71 17.62
N VAL A 361 -8.22 8.00 17.92
CA VAL A 361 -9.02 8.99 17.18
C VAL A 361 -8.18 10.24 16.93
N LYS A 362 -7.93 10.55 15.66
CA LYS A 362 -7.19 11.73 15.26
C LYS A 362 -7.97 12.60 14.29
N GLY A 363 -7.79 13.90 14.38
CA GLY A 363 -8.08 14.85 13.32
C GLY A 363 -6.87 14.99 12.40
N ILE A 364 -7.11 15.23 11.13
CA ILE A 364 -6.08 15.43 10.11
C ILE A 364 -6.38 16.72 9.37
N ALA A 365 -5.34 17.52 9.14
CA ALA A 365 -5.33 18.61 8.18
C ALA A 365 -4.16 18.37 7.22
N GLU A 366 -4.41 18.37 5.92
CA GLU A 366 -3.38 18.16 4.91
C GLU A 366 -3.53 19.17 3.78
N VAL A 367 -2.39 19.66 3.31
CA VAL A 367 -2.27 20.46 2.09
C VAL A 367 -1.38 19.69 1.13
N ASN A 368 -1.85 19.48 -0.08
CA ASN A 368 -1.06 18.95 -1.19
C ASN A 368 -0.84 20.02 -2.23
N ILE A 369 0.41 20.17 -2.65
CA ILE A 369 0.84 21.11 -3.68
C ILE A 369 1.39 20.29 -4.83
N ASP A 370 0.80 20.45 -5.99
CA ASP A 370 1.28 19.85 -7.22
C ASP A 370 2.03 20.93 -8.04
N PHE A 371 3.30 20.66 -8.34
CA PHE A 371 4.17 21.58 -9.06
C PHE A 371 4.04 21.49 -10.59
N LEU A 372 3.27 20.52 -11.09
CA LEU A 372 2.99 20.38 -12.52
C LEU A 372 1.91 21.37 -12.99
N GLY A 373 1.86 21.61 -14.29
CA GLY A 373 0.90 22.52 -14.89
C GLY A 373 -0.56 22.05 -14.74
N LYS A 374 -1.42 22.89 -14.16
CA LYS A 374 -2.83 22.55 -13.92
C LYS A 374 -3.71 22.66 -15.16
N ASP A 375 -3.26 23.39 -16.17
CA ASP A 375 -4.03 23.64 -17.42
C ASP A 375 -3.79 22.60 -18.49
N ASP A 376 -2.71 21.87 -18.38
CA ASP A 376 -2.40 20.74 -19.22
C ASP A 376 -3.22 19.51 -18.78
N GLN A 377 -3.71 18.71 -19.72
CA GLN A 377 -4.63 17.60 -19.46
C GLN A 377 -3.99 16.23 -19.65
N GLU A 378 -2.76 16.18 -20.10
CA GLU A 378 -2.04 14.94 -20.34
C GLU A 378 -1.69 14.23 -19.04
N GLY A 379 -1.74 12.90 -19.04
CA GLY A 379 -1.25 12.02 -17.97
C GLY A 379 -1.83 12.25 -16.57
N ARG A 380 -3.08 12.66 -16.46
CA ARG A 380 -3.65 13.05 -15.16
C ARG A 380 -4.24 11.92 -14.35
N TYR A 381 -4.55 10.84 -15.00
CA TYR A 381 -5.17 9.69 -14.38
C TYR A 381 -4.29 8.48 -14.42
N TYR A 382 -3.66 8.24 -13.34
CA TYR A 382 -3.26 6.88 -13.00
C TYR A 382 -3.55 6.67 -11.53
N THR A 383 -3.78 5.47 -11.09
CA THR A 383 -4.02 5.14 -9.69
C THR A 383 -5.35 5.64 -9.07
N GLY A 384 -6.26 6.20 -9.86
CA GLY A 384 -7.50 6.77 -9.36
C GLY A 384 -7.36 8.10 -8.60
N HIS A 385 -6.20 8.77 -8.72
CA HIS A 385 -5.92 10.10 -8.18
C HIS A 385 -5.52 11.05 -9.30
N LEU A 386 -5.84 12.33 -9.13
CA LEU A 386 -5.40 13.38 -10.02
C LEU A 386 -3.92 13.65 -9.81
N THR A 387 -3.15 13.72 -10.90
CA THR A 387 -1.70 13.99 -10.82
C THR A 387 -1.37 15.47 -10.86
N LYS A 388 -2.25 16.33 -11.41
CA LYS A 388 -2.04 17.78 -11.53
C LYS A 388 -3.09 18.54 -10.70
N GLU A 389 -3.04 18.34 -9.39
CA GLU A 389 -4.06 18.82 -8.46
C GLU A 389 -3.49 19.31 -7.14
N ASP A 390 -3.85 20.54 -6.76
CA ASP A 390 -3.71 21.01 -5.39
C ASP A 390 -4.96 20.66 -4.57
N TYR A 391 -4.79 20.35 -3.30
CA TYR A 391 -5.94 20.24 -2.39
C TYR A 391 -5.60 20.67 -0.96
N ILE A 392 -6.67 21.02 -0.24
CA ILE A 392 -6.68 21.13 1.21
C ILE A 392 -7.72 20.14 1.73
N LEU A 393 -7.35 19.35 2.71
CA LEU A 393 -8.18 18.31 3.30
C LEU A 393 -8.23 18.46 4.82
N PHE A 394 -9.42 18.27 5.38
CA PHE A 394 -9.64 18.17 6.82
C PHE A 394 -10.51 16.95 7.12
N GLY A 395 -10.22 16.23 8.18
CA GLY A 395 -11.05 15.09 8.53
C GLY A 395 -10.64 14.35 9.77
N PHE A 396 -11.21 13.16 9.90
CA PHE A 396 -11.02 12.29 11.05
C PHE A 396 -10.64 10.88 10.60
N ASP A 397 -9.80 10.25 11.40
CA ASP A 397 -9.43 8.84 11.28
C ASP A 397 -9.56 8.19 12.65
N ALA A 398 -10.39 7.18 12.76
CA ALA A 398 -10.66 6.48 14.01
C ALA A 398 -10.54 4.98 13.83
N ALA A 399 -9.92 4.29 14.81
CA ALA A 399 -9.80 2.84 14.82
C ALA A 399 -10.23 2.28 16.19
N PHE A 400 -11.11 1.29 16.22
CA PHE A 400 -11.69 0.70 17.43
C PHE A 400 -12.09 -0.77 17.25
#